data_2a9402b9ecf06e2394237243aac506e8
#
_entry.id   2a9402b9ecf06e2394237243aac506e8
#
_cell.length_a   1.000
_cell.length_b   1.000
_cell.length_c   1.000
_cell.angle_alpha   90.00
_cell.angle_beta   90.00
_cell.angle_gamma   90.00
#
_symmetry.space_group_name_H-M   'P 1'
#
loop_
_entity.id
_entity.type
_entity.pdbx_description
1 polymer ?
#
loop_
_entity_poly.entity_id
_entity_poly.type
_entity_poly.pdbx_seq_one_letter_code
_entity_poly.pdbx_strand_id
1 'polypeptide(L)'
;MNPALQALLIDSDIASKLQGCTIAHSHTWYANFAGYLASQALSIPHIVTAHSLEPLRPWKAEQLGGGYAISSWVEKLSYESAAAIIAVSDGMRNDVLNAYPNVDPNKVHTIRNGINTEKFAPSQDSAALMKYGISGPYALFVGRITRQKGLAHLLRAWKQVSPEFSLVLAAGSPDEPAIGAEVEQLIAELSAIRGNIYWIKEMLPHAELISLLTHAQTFLCPSIYEPLGIVNLEAMACETAVVASNVGGIPEVVVDGETGILVDFSNDHQAFETNFATAINAVMSDSALAYRFGKRGRERTIAEFGWDKVATQTINLYRSVI
;
A
#
# COMPACT_ATOMS: atom_id res chain seq x y z
N MET A 1 -4.68 11.03 27.59
CA MET A 1 -5.28 11.96 26.60
C MET A 1 -5.62 11.16 25.36
N ASN A 2 -6.76 11.41 24.72
CA ASN A 2 -7.11 10.74 23.44
C ASN A 2 -6.05 11.08 22.39
N PRO A 3 -5.52 10.10 21.61
CA PRO A 3 -4.47 10.32 20.60
C PRO A 3 -4.84 11.37 19.54
N ALA A 4 -6.10 11.46 19.14
CA ALA A 4 -6.54 12.47 18.19
C ALA A 4 -6.48 13.89 18.76
N LEU A 5 -6.81 14.10 20.03
CA LEU A 5 -6.64 15.39 20.69
C LEU A 5 -5.16 15.75 20.85
N GLN A 6 -4.30 14.74 21.09
CA GLN A 6 -2.86 14.97 21.16
C GLN A 6 -2.29 15.42 19.80
N ALA A 7 -2.76 14.84 18.70
CA ALA A 7 -2.39 15.27 17.36
C ALA A 7 -2.74 16.74 17.10
N LEU A 8 -3.95 17.19 17.46
CA LEU A 8 -4.36 18.59 17.30
C LEU A 8 -3.48 19.57 18.09
N LEU A 9 -3.01 19.19 19.27
CA LEU A 9 -2.09 20.04 20.06
C LEU A 9 -0.74 20.15 19.38
N ILE A 10 -0.22 19.04 18.85
CA ILE A 10 1.04 19.02 18.08
C ILE A 10 0.89 19.85 16.81
N ASP A 11 -0.22 19.72 16.09
CA ASP A 11 -0.49 20.49 14.88
C ASP A 11 -0.52 22.01 15.15
N SER A 12 -1.10 22.42 16.28
CA SER A 12 -1.11 23.83 16.68
C SER A 12 0.29 24.36 16.97
N ASP A 13 1.15 23.55 17.60
CA ASP A 13 2.55 23.90 17.84
C ASP A 13 3.34 23.96 16.52
N ILE A 14 3.14 23.02 15.60
CA ILE A 14 3.75 23.04 14.26
C ILE A 14 3.35 24.32 13.52
N ALA A 15 2.04 24.63 13.46
CA ALA A 15 1.53 25.80 12.74
C ALA A 15 2.17 27.10 13.25
N SER A 16 2.40 27.23 14.57
CA SER A 16 3.03 28.39 15.18
C SER A 16 4.49 28.64 14.73
N LYS A 17 5.16 27.59 14.22
CA LYS A 17 6.57 27.61 13.78
C LYS A 17 6.75 27.83 12.28
N LEU A 18 5.66 27.96 11.52
CA LEU A 18 5.71 28.12 10.05
C LEU A 18 5.82 29.57 9.57
N GLN A 19 6.11 30.52 10.46
CA GLN A 19 6.36 31.92 10.07
C GLN A 19 7.49 32.01 9.04
N GLY A 20 7.24 32.77 7.96
CA GLY A 20 8.20 32.93 6.87
C GLY A 20 8.16 31.85 5.79
N CYS A 21 7.34 30.83 5.97
CA CYS A 21 7.04 29.86 4.91
C CYS A 21 6.11 30.49 3.87
N THR A 22 6.28 30.10 2.61
CA THR A 22 5.44 30.57 1.48
C THR A 22 4.40 29.53 1.07
N ILE A 23 4.49 28.32 1.59
CA ILE A 23 3.59 27.20 1.32
C ILE A 23 3.62 26.21 2.48
N ALA A 24 2.50 25.56 2.76
CA ALA A 24 2.42 24.42 3.67
C ALA A 24 2.01 23.17 2.89
N HIS A 25 2.71 22.05 3.07
CA HIS A 25 2.32 20.77 2.50
C HIS A 25 2.24 19.73 3.61
N SER A 26 1.08 19.10 3.74
CA SER A 26 0.82 18.11 4.79
C SER A 26 0.42 16.75 4.23
N HIS A 27 0.71 15.71 5.01
CA HIS A 27 0.40 14.33 4.68
C HIS A 27 -0.39 13.71 5.82
N THR A 28 -1.55 13.14 5.53
CA THR A 28 -2.45 12.47 6.47
C THR A 28 -3.10 13.41 7.49
N TRP A 29 -4.26 12.97 8.03
CA TRP A 29 -5.09 13.80 8.91
C TRP A 29 -4.36 14.33 10.16
N TYR A 30 -3.42 13.57 10.72
CA TYR A 30 -2.68 13.94 11.94
C TYR A 30 -1.58 14.99 11.73
N ALA A 31 -1.44 15.52 10.51
CA ALA A 31 -0.61 16.67 10.18
C ALA A 31 -1.38 17.71 9.34
N ASN A 32 -2.56 17.35 8.84
CA ASN A 32 -3.34 18.22 7.97
C ASN A 32 -3.86 19.45 8.70
N PHE A 33 -4.16 19.34 10.01
CA PHE A 33 -4.65 20.48 10.79
C PHE A 33 -3.58 21.56 10.96
N ALA A 34 -2.29 21.18 11.07
CA ALA A 34 -1.18 22.14 11.09
C ALA A 34 -1.14 22.98 9.80
N GLY A 35 -1.25 22.32 8.63
CA GLY A 35 -1.29 23.00 7.34
C GLY A 35 -2.51 23.92 7.19
N TYR A 36 -3.68 23.45 7.64
CA TYR A 36 -4.90 24.27 7.67
C TYR A 36 -4.71 25.53 8.54
N LEU A 37 -4.26 25.38 9.79
CA LEU A 37 -4.04 26.51 10.69
C LEU A 37 -3.02 27.50 10.11
N ALA A 38 -1.91 27.01 9.55
CA ALA A 38 -0.92 27.84 8.91
C ALA A 38 -1.49 28.64 7.72
N SER A 39 -2.31 27.99 6.89
CA SER A 39 -2.94 28.66 5.75
C SER A 39 -3.86 29.80 6.19
N GLN A 40 -4.60 29.62 7.27
CA GLN A 40 -5.50 30.65 7.80
C GLN A 40 -4.73 31.79 8.50
N ALA A 41 -3.72 31.44 9.32
CA ALA A 41 -3.02 32.42 10.13
C ALA A 41 -1.98 33.23 9.34
N LEU A 42 -1.35 32.64 8.31
CA LEU A 42 -0.26 33.24 7.56
C LEU A 42 -0.65 33.61 6.13
N SER A 43 -1.88 33.28 5.70
CA SER A 43 -2.40 33.49 4.34
C SER A 43 -1.49 32.84 3.26
N ILE A 44 -0.98 31.63 3.54
CA ILE A 44 -0.18 30.82 2.62
C ILE A 44 -0.98 29.67 2.06
N PRO A 45 -0.71 29.21 0.81
CA PRO A 45 -1.40 28.05 0.27
C PRO A 45 -1.07 26.78 1.04
N HIS A 46 -2.10 25.95 1.30
CA HIS A 46 -1.98 24.62 1.89
C HIS A 46 -2.23 23.55 0.84
N ILE A 47 -1.28 22.63 0.68
CA ILE A 47 -1.40 21.44 -0.16
C ILE A 47 -1.55 20.22 0.75
N VAL A 48 -2.42 19.29 0.37
CA VAL A 48 -2.65 18.03 1.07
C VAL A 48 -2.32 16.86 0.17
N THR A 49 -1.58 15.86 0.66
CA THR A 49 -1.45 14.58 -0.05
C THR A 49 -2.37 13.52 0.55
N ALA A 50 -3.25 12.99 -0.31
CA ALA A 50 -4.18 11.90 0.00
C ALA A 50 -3.48 10.55 -0.16
N HIS A 51 -2.97 9.99 0.97
CA HIS A 51 -2.42 8.62 1.01
C HIS A 51 -3.48 7.57 1.32
N SER A 52 -4.59 7.97 1.91
CA SER A 52 -5.77 7.17 2.25
C SER A 52 -6.84 8.11 2.77
N LEU A 53 -8.09 7.69 2.80
CA LEU A 53 -9.22 8.50 3.30
C LEU A 53 -9.88 7.82 4.49
N GLU A 54 -10.23 8.61 5.52
CA GLU A 54 -10.93 8.10 6.70
C GLU A 54 -12.29 7.44 6.35
N PRO A 55 -13.15 8.01 5.47
CA PRO A 55 -14.42 7.39 5.10
C PRO A 55 -14.28 6.01 4.43
N LEU A 56 -13.15 5.71 3.79
CA LEU A 56 -12.89 4.42 3.14
C LEU A 56 -12.24 3.39 4.06
N ARG A 57 -12.06 3.74 5.34
CA ARG A 57 -11.48 2.88 6.38
C ARG A 57 -12.38 2.84 7.62
N PRO A 58 -13.66 2.42 7.49
CA PRO A 58 -14.64 2.47 8.59
C PRO A 58 -14.21 1.64 9.82
N TRP A 59 -13.39 0.59 9.63
CA TRP A 59 -12.81 -0.18 10.74
C TRP A 59 -11.93 0.65 11.67
N LYS A 60 -11.42 1.81 11.24
CA LYS A 60 -10.67 2.71 12.10
C LYS A 60 -11.49 3.33 13.23
N ALA A 61 -12.81 3.36 13.11
CA ALA A 61 -13.68 3.77 14.19
C ALA A 61 -13.51 2.86 15.43
N GLU A 62 -13.25 1.57 15.23
CA GLU A 62 -12.97 0.63 16.32
C GLU A 62 -11.63 0.91 17.00
N GLN A 63 -10.62 1.33 16.21
CA GLN A 63 -9.27 1.62 16.70
C GLN A 63 -9.16 2.96 17.42
N LEU A 64 -9.81 4.01 16.89
CA LEU A 64 -9.69 5.38 17.37
C LEU A 64 -10.84 5.76 18.34
N GLY A 65 -11.91 4.96 18.43
CA GLY A 65 -13.10 5.29 19.21
C GLY A 65 -13.62 6.68 18.88
N GLY A 66 -13.87 7.52 19.89
CA GLY A 66 -14.31 8.91 19.69
C GLY A 66 -13.31 9.79 18.92
N GLY A 67 -12.05 9.38 18.81
CA GLY A 67 -11.03 10.06 18.01
C GLY A 67 -11.30 9.99 16.49
N TYR A 68 -12.06 8.99 16.02
CA TYR A 68 -12.42 8.87 14.61
C TYR A 68 -13.26 10.04 14.09
N ALA A 69 -14.15 10.58 14.93
CA ALA A 69 -14.91 11.78 14.56
C ALA A 69 -14.00 13.00 14.38
N ILE A 70 -12.92 13.09 15.17
CA ILE A 70 -11.93 14.17 15.07
C ILE A 70 -11.09 13.98 13.80
N SER A 71 -10.57 12.79 13.54
CA SER A 71 -9.74 12.52 12.34
C SER A 71 -10.53 12.78 11.05
N SER A 72 -11.80 12.34 10.99
CA SER A 72 -12.70 12.56 9.86
C SER A 72 -13.02 14.04 9.66
N TRP A 73 -13.25 14.78 10.76
CA TRP A 73 -13.49 16.22 10.69
C TRP A 73 -12.26 16.98 10.18
N VAL A 74 -11.09 16.70 10.72
CA VAL A 74 -9.82 17.32 10.29
C VAL A 74 -9.53 17.03 8.83
N GLU A 75 -9.68 15.78 8.40
CA GLU A 75 -9.46 15.38 7.02
C GLU A 75 -10.39 16.16 6.09
N LYS A 76 -11.70 16.14 6.35
CA LYS A 76 -12.69 16.89 5.56
C LYS A 76 -12.36 18.37 5.48
N LEU A 77 -12.13 19.01 6.62
CA LEU A 77 -11.81 20.45 6.69
C LEU A 77 -10.59 20.78 5.84
N SER A 78 -9.54 19.97 5.95
CA SER A 78 -8.29 20.20 5.24
C SER A 78 -8.43 20.03 3.74
N TYR A 79 -9.18 19.02 3.29
CA TYR A 79 -9.41 18.78 1.86
C TYR A 79 -10.28 19.85 1.23
N GLU A 80 -11.37 20.26 1.89
CA GLU A 80 -12.28 21.28 1.36
C GLU A 80 -11.64 22.69 1.31
N SER A 81 -10.68 22.96 2.20
CA SER A 81 -9.98 24.26 2.26
C SER A 81 -8.66 24.32 1.51
N ALA A 82 -8.10 23.18 1.07
CA ALA A 82 -6.80 23.12 0.42
C ALA A 82 -6.73 23.97 -0.86
N ALA A 83 -5.57 24.57 -1.11
CA ALA A 83 -5.27 25.21 -2.39
C ALA A 83 -5.11 24.17 -3.50
N ALA A 84 -4.50 23.02 -3.19
CA ALA A 84 -4.42 21.85 -4.07
C ALA A 84 -4.37 20.55 -3.27
N ILE A 85 -4.79 19.45 -3.88
CA ILE A 85 -4.77 18.11 -3.33
C ILE A 85 -3.98 17.21 -4.27
N ILE A 86 -2.98 16.52 -3.73
CA ILE A 86 -2.26 15.47 -4.44
C ILE A 86 -2.95 14.14 -4.11
N ALA A 87 -3.51 13.48 -5.10
CA ALA A 87 -3.98 12.11 -5.01
C ALA A 87 -2.87 11.16 -5.51
N VAL A 88 -2.56 10.11 -4.74
CA VAL A 88 -1.46 9.19 -5.08
C VAL A 88 -1.78 8.22 -6.22
N SER A 89 -3.00 8.27 -6.73
CA SER A 89 -3.48 7.51 -7.90
C SER A 89 -4.72 8.18 -8.51
N ASP A 90 -5.11 7.81 -9.71
CA ASP A 90 -6.38 8.23 -10.30
C ASP A 90 -7.57 7.61 -9.55
N GLY A 91 -7.38 6.36 -9.04
CA GLY A 91 -8.33 5.74 -8.10
C GLY A 91 -8.53 6.60 -6.86
N MET A 92 -7.45 7.05 -6.21
CA MET A 92 -7.52 7.94 -5.04
C MET A 92 -8.13 9.31 -5.39
N ARG A 93 -7.87 9.85 -6.59
CA ARG A 93 -8.52 11.07 -7.05
C ARG A 93 -10.05 10.93 -7.08
N ASN A 94 -10.54 9.82 -7.61
CA ASN A 94 -11.97 9.53 -7.64
C ASN A 94 -12.52 9.35 -6.21
N ASP A 95 -11.78 8.66 -5.35
CA ASP A 95 -12.14 8.47 -3.95
C ASP A 95 -12.28 9.80 -3.20
N VAL A 96 -11.34 10.74 -3.39
CA VAL A 96 -11.41 12.10 -2.82
C VAL A 96 -12.67 12.82 -3.27
N LEU A 97 -12.96 12.83 -4.58
CA LEU A 97 -14.11 13.53 -5.14
C LEU A 97 -15.44 12.92 -4.69
N ASN A 98 -15.49 11.60 -4.52
CA ASN A 98 -16.68 10.90 -4.03
C ASN A 98 -16.89 11.12 -2.52
N ALA A 99 -15.82 11.08 -1.72
CA ALA A 99 -15.90 11.25 -0.27
C ALA A 99 -16.15 12.71 0.14
N TYR A 100 -15.65 13.66 -0.63
CA TYR A 100 -15.70 15.10 -0.35
C TYR A 100 -16.27 15.89 -1.55
N PRO A 101 -17.60 15.84 -1.77
CA PRO A 101 -18.22 16.44 -2.96
C PRO A 101 -18.10 17.96 -3.04
N ASN A 102 -17.72 18.64 -1.96
CA ASN A 102 -17.46 20.10 -1.96
C ASN A 102 -16.04 20.46 -2.46
N VAL A 103 -15.18 19.48 -2.70
CA VAL A 103 -13.86 19.70 -3.25
C VAL A 103 -13.98 20.02 -4.76
N ASP A 104 -13.38 21.13 -5.17
CA ASP A 104 -13.27 21.46 -6.60
C ASP A 104 -12.38 20.42 -7.33
N PRO A 105 -12.91 19.71 -8.35
CA PRO A 105 -12.15 18.72 -9.10
C PRO A 105 -10.86 19.25 -9.75
N ASN A 106 -10.79 20.56 -10.03
CA ASN A 106 -9.61 21.20 -10.61
C ASN A 106 -8.45 21.34 -9.62
N LYS A 107 -8.72 21.23 -8.32
CA LYS A 107 -7.70 21.25 -7.27
C LYS A 107 -7.10 19.87 -6.98
N VAL A 108 -7.66 18.79 -7.52
CA VAL A 108 -7.20 17.42 -7.27
C VAL A 108 -6.31 16.95 -8.41
N HIS A 109 -5.03 16.79 -8.12
CA HIS A 109 -3.98 16.42 -9.05
C HIS A 109 -3.44 15.02 -8.74
N THR A 110 -3.36 14.15 -9.75
CA THR A 110 -2.74 12.83 -9.58
C THR A 110 -1.23 12.96 -9.67
N ILE A 111 -0.54 12.70 -8.55
CA ILE A 111 0.92 12.55 -8.49
C ILE A 111 1.21 11.26 -7.75
N ARG A 112 1.58 10.21 -8.49
CA ARG A 112 1.82 8.88 -7.94
C ARG A 112 3.04 8.87 -7.03
N ASN A 113 3.02 8.05 -5.98
CA ASN A 113 4.23 7.83 -5.18
C ASN A 113 5.32 7.18 -6.03
N GLY A 114 6.57 7.55 -5.73
CA GLY A 114 7.75 6.97 -6.35
C GLY A 114 8.35 5.82 -5.56
N ILE A 115 9.35 5.19 -6.18
CA ILE A 115 10.21 4.20 -5.54
C ILE A 115 11.68 4.48 -5.87
N ASN A 116 12.58 4.12 -4.96
CA ASN A 116 14.01 4.14 -5.22
C ASN A 116 14.42 2.81 -5.87
N THR A 117 14.58 2.81 -7.20
CA THR A 117 14.92 1.63 -8.01
C THR A 117 16.39 1.22 -7.93
N GLU A 118 17.24 2.03 -7.32
CA GLU A 118 18.62 1.64 -6.98
C GLU A 118 18.64 0.84 -5.68
N LYS A 119 17.84 1.26 -4.71
CA LYS A 119 17.70 0.59 -3.43
C LYS A 119 16.89 -0.70 -3.56
N PHE A 120 15.75 -0.68 -4.25
CA PHE A 120 14.99 -1.86 -4.64
C PHE A 120 15.47 -2.31 -6.01
N ALA A 121 16.39 -3.26 -6.01
CA ALA A 121 16.96 -3.85 -7.21
C ALA A 121 17.21 -5.34 -6.98
N PRO A 122 17.25 -6.16 -8.04
CA PRO A 122 17.57 -7.58 -7.92
C PRO A 122 18.89 -7.80 -7.19
N SER A 123 18.89 -8.71 -6.22
CA SER A 123 20.06 -9.06 -5.41
C SER A 123 20.45 -10.52 -5.61
N GLN A 124 21.76 -10.79 -5.65
CA GLN A 124 22.28 -12.16 -5.64
C GLN A 124 22.39 -12.77 -4.24
N ASP A 125 22.14 -11.95 -3.19
CA ASP A 125 22.18 -12.40 -1.80
C ASP A 125 20.97 -13.27 -1.49
N SER A 126 21.20 -14.51 -1.10
CA SER A 126 20.19 -15.48 -0.68
C SER A 126 20.25 -15.84 0.81
N ALA A 127 21.00 -15.06 1.62
CA ALA A 127 21.19 -15.35 3.04
C ALA A 127 19.86 -15.38 3.82
N ALA A 128 18.90 -14.55 3.43
CA ALA A 128 17.57 -14.54 4.03
C ALA A 128 16.82 -15.87 3.83
N LEU A 129 16.95 -16.49 2.66
CA LEU A 129 16.33 -17.79 2.37
C LEU A 129 16.88 -18.86 3.32
N MET A 130 18.20 -18.90 3.49
CA MET A 130 18.85 -19.84 4.41
C MET A 130 18.45 -19.57 5.86
N LYS A 131 18.44 -18.31 6.29
CA LYS A 131 18.06 -17.88 7.63
C LYS A 131 16.66 -18.38 8.01
N TYR A 132 15.71 -18.28 7.08
CA TYR A 132 14.30 -18.65 7.33
C TYR A 132 13.96 -20.07 6.85
N GLY A 133 14.95 -20.85 6.39
CA GLY A 133 14.78 -22.23 5.94
C GLY A 133 13.91 -22.37 4.69
N ILE A 134 13.81 -21.32 3.89
CA ILE A 134 12.99 -21.29 2.66
C ILE A 134 13.71 -22.06 1.58
N SER A 135 13.02 -23.02 0.96
CA SER A 135 13.55 -23.87 -0.11
C SER A 135 12.53 -24.03 -1.25
N GLY A 136 13.04 -24.17 -2.46
CA GLY A 136 12.22 -24.30 -3.66
C GLY A 136 11.50 -23.00 -4.08
N PRO A 137 10.65 -23.06 -5.12
CA PRO A 137 9.89 -21.90 -5.57
C PRO A 137 8.83 -21.50 -4.54
N TYR A 138 8.71 -20.20 -4.29
CA TYR A 138 7.74 -19.67 -3.33
C TYR A 138 7.05 -18.42 -3.83
N ALA A 139 5.85 -18.22 -3.31
CA ALA A 139 5.11 -16.97 -3.40
C ALA A 139 5.30 -16.19 -2.10
N LEU A 140 5.43 -14.86 -2.21
CA LEU A 140 5.73 -13.97 -1.08
C LEU A 140 4.59 -12.99 -0.84
N PHE A 141 4.16 -12.89 0.40
CA PHE A 141 3.34 -11.78 0.91
C PHE A 141 4.16 -10.93 1.87
N VAL A 142 4.12 -9.60 1.72
CA VAL A 142 4.74 -8.65 2.65
C VAL A 142 3.71 -7.62 3.07
N GLY A 143 3.46 -7.48 4.36
CA GLY A 143 2.53 -6.47 4.84
C GLY A 143 2.13 -6.64 6.30
N ARG A 144 1.40 -5.64 6.80
CA ARG A 144 0.77 -5.74 8.13
C ARG A 144 -0.42 -6.70 8.09
N ILE A 145 -0.71 -7.34 9.21
CA ILE A 145 -1.93 -8.14 9.35
C ILE A 145 -3.08 -7.18 9.65
N THR A 146 -3.76 -6.75 8.59
CA THR A 146 -4.93 -5.88 8.63
C THR A 146 -6.01 -6.39 7.71
N ARG A 147 -7.28 -6.03 7.97
CA ARG A 147 -8.39 -6.36 7.06
C ARG A 147 -8.11 -5.85 5.64
N GLN A 148 -7.58 -4.61 5.55
CA GLN A 148 -7.24 -3.96 4.28
C GLN A 148 -6.30 -4.77 3.40
N LYS A 149 -5.32 -5.45 4.00
CA LYS A 149 -4.30 -6.22 3.24
C LYS A 149 -4.77 -7.59 2.76
N GLY A 150 -5.96 -8.04 3.15
CA GLY A 150 -6.61 -9.23 2.60
C GLY A 150 -5.90 -10.56 2.89
N LEU A 151 -5.02 -10.62 3.90
CA LEU A 151 -4.24 -11.83 4.20
C LEU A 151 -5.14 -13.05 4.49
N ALA A 152 -6.29 -12.86 5.12
CA ALA A 152 -7.24 -13.96 5.36
C ALA A 152 -7.78 -14.56 4.04
N HIS A 153 -8.06 -13.71 3.03
CA HIS A 153 -8.46 -14.18 1.70
C HIS A 153 -7.33 -14.94 1.02
N LEU A 154 -6.09 -14.47 1.11
CA LEU A 154 -4.93 -15.19 0.59
C LEU A 154 -4.81 -16.58 1.20
N LEU A 155 -4.93 -16.70 2.53
CA LEU A 155 -4.80 -17.99 3.22
C LEU A 155 -5.92 -18.95 2.84
N ARG A 156 -7.14 -18.46 2.60
CA ARG A 156 -8.24 -19.30 2.08
C ARG A 156 -8.00 -19.72 0.63
N ALA A 157 -7.55 -18.79 -0.23
CA ALA A 157 -7.15 -19.07 -1.60
C ALA A 157 -6.03 -20.11 -1.66
N TRP A 158 -5.07 -20.03 -0.73
CA TRP A 158 -3.91 -20.92 -0.67
C TRP A 158 -4.27 -22.40 -0.47
N LYS A 159 -5.47 -22.71 0.07
CA LYS A 159 -6.00 -24.08 0.16
C LYS A 159 -6.19 -24.73 -1.22
N GLN A 160 -6.33 -23.92 -2.29
CA GLN A 160 -6.53 -24.36 -3.68
C GLN A 160 -5.25 -24.21 -4.53
N VAL A 161 -4.17 -23.69 -3.95
CA VAL A 161 -2.86 -23.62 -4.62
C VAL A 161 -2.16 -24.98 -4.53
N SER A 162 -1.48 -25.36 -5.59
CA SER A 162 -0.76 -26.63 -5.71
C SER A 162 0.20 -26.88 -4.54
N PRO A 163 0.22 -28.10 -3.96
CA PRO A 163 0.93 -28.36 -2.70
C PRO A 163 2.45 -28.30 -2.79
N GLU A 164 3.03 -28.38 -3.99
CA GLU A 164 4.46 -28.25 -4.22
C GLU A 164 5.00 -26.84 -4.03
N PHE A 165 4.15 -25.79 -4.06
CA PHE A 165 4.57 -24.42 -3.91
C PHE A 165 4.58 -23.97 -2.45
N SER A 166 5.58 -23.19 -2.09
CA SER A 166 5.75 -22.62 -0.75
C SER A 166 5.12 -21.24 -0.64
N LEU A 167 4.57 -20.93 0.54
CA LEU A 167 4.10 -19.60 0.90
C LEU A 167 5.01 -18.99 1.96
N VAL A 168 5.54 -17.82 1.67
CA VAL A 168 6.30 -17.01 2.61
C VAL A 168 5.48 -15.80 3.00
N LEU A 169 5.23 -15.64 4.29
CA LEU A 169 4.48 -14.54 4.88
C LEU A 169 5.44 -13.69 5.71
N ALA A 170 5.84 -12.53 5.22
CA ALA A 170 6.53 -11.51 6.00
C ALA A 170 5.47 -10.56 6.59
N ALA A 171 4.86 -10.99 7.69
CA ALA A 171 3.70 -10.34 8.28
C ALA A 171 3.86 -10.27 9.81
N GLY A 172 4.05 -9.04 10.30
CA GLY A 172 4.26 -8.77 11.72
C GLY A 172 2.97 -8.74 12.53
N SER A 173 2.96 -7.95 13.62
CA SER A 173 1.83 -7.86 14.54
C SER A 173 0.54 -7.38 13.84
N PRO A 174 -0.62 -7.95 14.22
CA PRO A 174 -1.91 -7.51 13.73
C PRO A 174 -2.28 -6.13 14.29
N ASP A 175 -3.03 -5.34 13.50
CA ASP A 175 -3.58 -4.07 13.97
C ASP A 175 -4.77 -4.28 14.95
N GLU A 176 -5.46 -5.41 14.83
CA GLU A 176 -6.63 -5.78 15.64
C GLU A 176 -6.52 -7.24 16.11
N PRO A 177 -6.90 -7.55 17.37
CA PRO A 177 -6.84 -8.92 17.89
C PRO A 177 -7.67 -9.92 17.06
N ALA A 178 -8.84 -9.50 16.57
CA ALA A 178 -9.76 -10.38 15.84
C ALA A 178 -9.15 -10.88 14.52
N ILE A 179 -8.58 -9.98 13.70
CA ILE A 179 -7.91 -10.39 12.46
C ILE A 179 -6.64 -11.19 12.72
N GLY A 180 -5.94 -10.89 13.85
CA GLY A 180 -4.80 -11.67 14.28
C GLY A 180 -5.16 -13.13 14.57
N ALA A 181 -6.21 -13.34 15.37
CA ALA A 181 -6.70 -14.69 15.69
C ALA A 181 -7.17 -15.47 14.45
N GLU A 182 -7.89 -14.81 13.54
CA GLU A 182 -8.33 -15.40 12.28
C GLU A 182 -7.14 -15.86 11.42
N VAL A 183 -6.12 -15.02 11.26
CA VAL A 183 -4.92 -15.33 10.48
C VAL A 183 -4.13 -16.47 11.13
N GLU A 184 -3.95 -16.46 12.45
CA GLU A 184 -3.28 -17.53 13.17
C GLU A 184 -3.98 -18.88 13.00
N GLN A 185 -5.31 -18.90 13.11
CA GLN A 185 -6.11 -20.10 12.86
C GLN A 185 -5.92 -20.64 11.42
N LEU A 186 -6.04 -19.77 10.41
CA LEU A 186 -5.89 -20.16 9.01
C LEU A 186 -4.48 -20.69 8.70
N ILE A 187 -3.43 -20.09 9.28
CA ILE A 187 -2.05 -20.58 9.14
C ILE A 187 -1.91 -21.96 9.82
N ALA A 188 -2.48 -22.15 11.01
CA ALA A 188 -2.45 -23.44 11.68
C ALA A 188 -3.16 -24.54 10.88
N GLU A 189 -4.34 -24.25 10.32
CA GLU A 189 -5.06 -25.15 9.42
C GLU A 189 -4.23 -25.53 8.19
N LEU A 190 -3.60 -24.57 7.54
CA LEU A 190 -2.75 -24.81 6.38
C LEU A 190 -1.52 -25.64 6.75
N SER A 191 -0.84 -25.28 7.86
CA SER A 191 0.36 -25.97 8.32
C SER A 191 0.09 -27.43 8.74
N ALA A 192 -1.13 -27.75 9.16
CA ALA A 192 -1.54 -29.13 9.44
C ALA A 192 -1.66 -29.99 8.17
N ILE A 193 -1.89 -29.37 7.01
CA ILE A 193 -2.05 -30.07 5.72
C ILE A 193 -0.75 -30.10 4.92
N ARG A 194 0.08 -29.03 5.03
CA ARG A 194 1.32 -28.84 4.24
C ARG A 194 2.39 -28.16 5.08
N GLY A 195 3.65 -28.64 4.96
CA GLY A 195 4.79 -28.14 5.73
C GLY A 195 5.56 -26.96 5.11
N ASN A 196 5.04 -26.37 4.04
CA ASN A 196 5.73 -25.34 3.23
C ASN A 196 5.12 -23.92 3.39
N ILE A 197 4.66 -23.61 4.61
CA ILE A 197 4.19 -22.30 5.02
C ILE A 197 5.23 -21.69 5.98
N TYR A 198 5.87 -20.61 5.57
CA TYR A 198 6.89 -19.89 6.33
C TYR A 198 6.32 -18.56 6.82
N TRP A 199 6.22 -18.37 8.12
CA TRP A 199 5.71 -17.13 8.71
C TRP A 199 6.80 -16.39 9.48
N ILE A 200 7.22 -15.26 8.92
CA ILE A 200 8.21 -14.34 9.49
C ILE A 200 7.46 -13.23 10.21
N LYS A 201 7.50 -13.23 11.54
CA LYS A 201 6.74 -12.29 12.39
C LYS A 201 7.53 -11.01 12.72
N GLU A 202 8.85 -11.05 12.61
CA GLU A 202 9.70 -9.90 12.86
C GLU A 202 9.68 -8.91 11.69
N MET A 203 9.99 -7.65 12.01
CA MET A 203 10.23 -6.65 10.97
C MET A 203 11.53 -6.98 10.24
N LEU A 204 11.43 -7.18 8.94
CA LEU A 204 12.58 -7.52 8.11
C LEU A 204 13.54 -6.34 7.96
N PRO A 205 14.86 -6.54 8.14
CA PRO A 205 15.86 -5.63 7.62
C PRO A 205 15.71 -5.48 6.10
N HIS A 206 16.00 -4.29 5.58
CA HIS A 206 15.76 -3.96 4.18
C HIS A 206 16.47 -4.90 3.20
N ALA A 207 17.71 -5.31 3.51
CA ALA A 207 18.45 -6.26 2.69
C ALA A 207 17.78 -7.64 2.62
N GLU A 208 17.22 -8.12 3.74
CA GLU A 208 16.49 -9.38 3.78
C GLU A 208 15.18 -9.29 2.99
N LEU A 209 14.46 -8.16 3.07
CA LEU A 209 13.27 -7.92 2.26
C LEU A 209 13.58 -7.96 0.76
N ILE A 210 14.64 -7.28 0.32
CA ILE A 210 15.08 -7.28 -1.08
C ILE A 210 15.47 -8.70 -1.53
N SER A 211 16.20 -9.44 -0.69
CA SER A 211 16.55 -10.84 -0.95
C SER A 211 15.29 -11.69 -1.14
N LEU A 212 14.30 -11.60 -0.22
CA LEU A 212 13.05 -12.35 -0.33
C LEU A 212 12.22 -11.93 -1.55
N LEU A 213 12.16 -10.64 -1.88
CA LEU A 213 11.49 -10.16 -3.09
C LEU A 213 12.14 -10.73 -4.34
N THR A 214 13.47 -10.58 -4.47
CA THR A 214 14.21 -10.99 -5.67
C THR A 214 14.09 -12.49 -5.99
N HIS A 215 14.07 -13.33 -4.96
CA HIS A 215 14.05 -14.78 -5.14
C HIS A 215 12.64 -15.38 -5.12
N ALA A 216 11.61 -14.58 -4.85
CA ALA A 216 10.22 -15.02 -4.96
C ALA A 216 9.82 -15.21 -6.42
N GLN A 217 9.13 -16.29 -6.74
CA GLN A 217 8.57 -16.49 -8.07
C GLN A 217 7.42 -15.53 -8.34
N THR A 218 6.63 -15.20 -7.31
CA THR A 218 5.59 -14.19 -7.41
C THR A 218 5.38 -13.49 -6.07
N PHE A 219 5.04 -12.22 -6.13
CA PHE A 219 4.59 -11.41 -5.01
C PHE A 219 3.06 -11.36 -4.99
N LEU A 220 2.45 -11.49 -3.81
CA LEU A 220 1.00 -11.57 -3.63
C LEU A 220 0.47 -10.33 -2.93
N CYS A 221 -0.47 -9.63 -3.58
CA CYS A 221 -1.13 -8.44 -3.03
C CYS A 221 -2.66 -8.60 -3.04
N PRO A 222 -3.24 -9.34 -2.10
CA PRO A 222 -4.69 -9.61 -2.03
C PRO A 222 -5.48 -8.47 -1.38
N SER A 223 -4.98 -7.22 -1.44
CA SER A 223 -5.59 -6.07 -0.75
C SER A 223 -7.03 -5.84 -1.19
N ILE A 224 -7.92 -5.53 -0.23
CA ILE A 224 -9.32 -5.16 -0.51
C ILE A 224 -9.48 -3.65 -0.73
N TYR A 225 -8.50 -2.88 -0.29
CA TYR A 225 -8.36 -1.45 -0.54
C TYR A 225 -6.89 -1.09 -0.59
N GLU A 226 -6.44 -0.43 -1.67
CA GLU A 226 -5.05 -0.02 -1.84
C GLU A 226 -4.96 1.30 -2.59
N PRO A 227 -4.53 2.38 -1.94
CA PRO A 227 -4.44 3.70 -2.57
C PRO A 227 -3.56 3.77 -3.82
N LEU A 228 -2.42 3.09 -3.82
CA LEU A 228 -1.54 2.92 -4.98
C LEU A 228 -0.94 1.51 -5.06
N GLY A 229 -0.40 1.00 -3.95
CA GLY A 229 0.26 -0.30 -3.92
C GLY A 229 1.77 -0.21 -4.08
N ILE A 230 2.44 0.59 -3.24
CA ILE A 230 3.91 0.75 -3.24
C ILE A 230 4.62 -0.61 -3.10
N VAL A 231 4.07 -1.54 -2.34
CA VAL A 231 4.64 -2.88 -2.18
C VAL A 231 4.72 -3.66 -3.51
N ASN A 232 3.80 -3.39 -4.46
CA ASN A 232 3.88 -3.96 -5.80
C ASN A 232 5.03 -3.32 -6.59
N LEU A 233 5.29 -2.01 -6.42
CA LEU A 233 6.46 -1.34 -7.01
C LEU A 233 7.76 -1.90 -6.45
N GLU A 234 7.81 -2.21 -5.15
CA GLU A 234 8.97 -2.84 -4.50
C GLU A 234 9.26 -4.21 -5.10
N ALA A 235 8.22 -5.03 -5.28
CA ALA A 235 8.33 -6.35 -5.89
C ALA A 235 8.76 -6.25 -7.36
N MET A 236 8.11 -5.42 -8.15
CA MET A 236 8.44 -5.19 -9.56
C MET A 236 9.85 -4.63 -9.74
N ALA A 237 10.28 -3.72 -8.87
CA ALA A 237 11.65 -3.19 -8.86
C ALA A 237 12.70 -4.29 -8.62
N CYS A 238 12.37 -5.32 -7.85
CA CYS A 238 13.21 -6.50 -7.63
C CYS A 238 13.04 -7.61 -8.70
N GLU A 239 12.36 -7.32 -9.82
CA GLU A 239 12.08 -8.26 -10.92
C GLU A 239 11.16 -9.43 -10.51
N THR A 240 10.29 -9.22 -9.54
CA THR A 240 9.32 -10.22 -9.09
C THR A 240 7.99 -10.03 -9.80
N ALA A 241 7.43 -11.10 -10.36
CA ALA A 241 6.07 -11.10 -10.91
C ALA A 241 5.04 -10.78 -9.81
N VAL A 242 3.93 -10.16 -10.16
CA VAL A 242 2.90 -9.77 -9.19
C VAL A 242 1.58 -10.47 -9.50
N VAL A 243 0.93 -11.04 -8.47
CA VAL A 243 -0.48 -11.39 -8.50
C VAL A 243 -1.19 -10.51 -7.48
N ALA A 244 -2.10 -9.67 -7.94
CA ALA A 244 -2.74 -8.68 -7.08
C ALA A 244 -4.25 -8.58 -7.33
N SER A 245 -4.97 -8.06 -6.35
CA SER A 245 -6.37 -7.67 -6.54
C SER A 245 -6.49 -6.44 -7.43
N ASN A 246 -7.53 -6.40 -8.26
CA ASN A 246 -7.86 -5.26 -9.12
C ASN A 246 -8.65 -4.21 -8.34
N VAL A 247 -7.99 -3.48 -7.43
CA VAL A 247 -8.63 -2.46 -6.58
C VAL A 247 -7.79 -1.19 -6.46
N GLY A 248 -8.47 -0.07 -6.27
CA GLY A 248 -7.84 1.24 -6.01
C GLY A 248 -6.81 1.62 -7.05
N GLY A 249 -5.59 1.93 -6.60
CA GLY A 249 -4.46 2.30 -7.48
C GLY A 249 -3.62 1.13 -7.97
N ILE A 250 -3.91 -0.13 -7.60
CA ILE A 250 -3.12 -1.30 -8.04
C ILE A 250 -3.08 -1.42 -9.57
N PRO A 251 -4.19 -1.23 -10.33
CA PRO A 251 -4.16 -1.31 -11.80
C PRO A 251 -3.31 -0.21 -12.48
N GLU A 252 -2.99 0.85 -11.75
CA GLU A 252 -2.09 1.89 -12.25
C GLU A 252 -0.61 1.50 -12.11
N VAL A 253 -0.31 0.56 -11.24
CA VAL A 253 1.03 0.00 -10.99
C VAL A 253 1.25 -1.26 -11.80
N VAL A 254 0.38 -2.25 -11.61
CA VAL A 254 0.45 -3.56 -12.26
C VAL A 254 -0.38 -3.54 -13.54
N VAL A 255 0.22 -3.91 -14.68
CA VAL A 255 -0.48 -4.05 -15.96
C VAL A 255 -0.81 -5.53 -16.14
N ASP A 256 -2.13 -5.81 -16.20
CA ASP A 256 -2.62 -7.19 -16.32
C ASP A 256 -2.10 -7.87 -17.59
N GLY A 257 -1.59 -9.09 -17.45
CA GLY A 257 -1.01 -9.88 -18.54
C GLY A 257 0.37 -9.42 -19.03
N GLU A 258 0.91 -8.28 -18.51
CA GLU A 258 2.23 -7.76 -18.90
C GLU A 258 3.25 -7.76 -17.75
N THR A 259 2.86 -7.27 -16.57
CA THR A 259 3.74 -7.17 -15.39
C THR A 259 3.26 -8.03 -14.24
N GLY A 260 2.09 -8.65 -14.39
CA GLY A 260 1.47 -9.51 -13.40
C GLY A 260 0.06 -9.95 -13.82
N ILE A 261 -0.69 -10.49 -12.88
CA ILE A 261 -2.11 -10.86 -13.05
C ILE A 261 -2.94 -10.06 -12.05
N LEU A 262 -3.98 -9.40 -12.54
CA LEU A 262 -4.98 -8.72 -11.73
C LEU A 262 -6.23 -9.59 -11.56
N VAL A 263 -6.71 -9.70 -10.33
CA VAL A 263 -7.90 -10.47 -9.98
C VAL A 263 -8.98 -9.55 -9.41
N ASP A 264 -10.14 -9.51 -10.03
CA ASP A 264 -11.24 -8.66 -9.60
C ASP A 264 -11.72 -9.05 -8.21
N PHE A 265 -11.71 -8.06 -7.31
CA PHE A 265 -12.28 -8.20 -5.97
C PHE A 265 -13.77 -7.85 -6.00
N SER A 266 -14.60 -8.73 -5.47
CA SER A 266 -16.05 -8.55 -5.40
C SER A 266 -16.60 -8.97 -4.04
N ASN A 267 -17.89 -8.71 -3.82
CA ASN A 267 -18.60 -9.17 -2.61
C ASN A 267 -18.74 -10.71 -2.56
N ASP A 268 -18.55 -11.40 -3.67
CA ASP A 268 -18.36 -12.86 -3.68
C ASP A 268 -16.91 -13.19 -3.36
N HIS A 269 -16.62 -13.24 -2.07
CA HIS A 269 -15.28 -13.52 -1.57
C HIS A 269 -14.78 -14.91 -1.98
N GLN A 270 -15.66 -15.89 -2.10
CA GLN A 270 -15.27 -17.23 -2.52
C GLN A 270 -14.84 -17.27 -3.99
N ALA A 271 -15.53 -16.55 -4.86
CA ALA A 271 -15.12 -16.40 -6.25
C ALA A 271 -13.77 -15.68 -6.35
N PHE A 272 -13.57 -14.60 -5.59
CA PHE A 272 -12.27 -13.91 -5.51
C PHE A 272 -11.16 -14.86 -5.07
N GLU A 273 -11.34 -15.60 -3.97
CA GLU A 273 -10.35 -16.52 -3.42
C GLU A 273 -9.99 -17.64 -4.43
N THR A 274 -10.99 -18.16 -5.16
CA THR A 274 -10.78 -19.17 -6.21
C THR A 274 -10.01 -18.61 -7.41
N ASN A 275 -10.39 -17.43 -7.89
CA ASN A 275 -9.70 -16.78 -9.00
C ASN A 275 -8.28 -16.37 -8.62
N PHE A 276 -8.06 -15.92 -7.38
CA PHE A 276 -6.74 -15.57 -6.86
C PHE A 276 -5.83 -16.81 -6.80
N ALA A 277 -6.35 -17.96 -6.33
CA ALA A 277 -5.63 -19.23 -6.35
C ALA A 277 -5.28 -19.67 -7.78
N THR A 278 -6.19 -19.48 -8.73
CA THR A 278 -5.96 -19.79 -10.14
C THR A 278 -4.83 -18.95 -10.72
N ALA A 279 -4.84 -17.63 -10.44
CA ALA A 279 -3.78 -16.73 -10.87
C ALA A 279 -2.41 -17.09 -10.25
N ILE A 280 -2.40 -17.43 -8.95
CA ILE A 280 -1.18 -17.90 -8.29
C ILE A 280 -0.66 -19.16 -8.96
N ASN A 281 -1.50 -20.17 -9.18
CA ASN A 281 -1.10 -21.41 -9.83
C ASN A 281 -0.54 -21.17 -11.23
N ALA A 282 -1.14 -20.27 -12.01
CA ALA A 282 -0.65 -19.93 -13.36
C ALA A 282 0.77 -19.37 -13.34
N VAL A 283 1.08 -18.44 -12.43
CA VAL A 283 2.43 -17.84 -12.34
C VAL A 283 3.43 -18.82 -11.69
N MET A 284 2.99 -19.56 -10.66
CA MET A 284 3.86 -20.49 -9.95
C MET A 284 4.24 -21.73 -10.77
N SER A 285 3.38 -22.17 -11.71
CA SER A 285 3.68 -23.31 -12.59
C SER A 285 4.44 -22.95 -13.86
N ASP A 286 4.56 -21.65 -14.20
CA ASP A 286 5.28 -21.17 -15.39
C ASP A 286 6.38 -20.15 -14.99
N SER A 287 7.58 -20.66 -14.75
CA SER A 287 8.73 -19.81 -14.40
C SER A 287 9.15 -18.85 -15.52
N ALA A 288 8.87 -19.19 -16.79
CA ALA A 288 9.14 -18.30 -17.91
C ALA A 288 8.14 -17.13 -17.94
N LEU A 289 6.88 -17.37 -17.60
CA LEU A 289 5.87 -16.32 -17.43
C LEU A 289 6.27 -15.40 -16.27
N ALA A 290 6.59 -15.98 -15.09
CA ALA A 290 7.04 -15.21 -13.93
C ALA A 290 8.24 -14.32 -14.25
N TYR A 291 9.26 -14.87 -14.94
CA TYR A 291 10.43 -14.11 -15.36
C TYR A 291 10.07 -12.95 -16.31
N ARG A 292 9.21 -13.17 -17.30
CA ARG A 292 8.77 -12.12 -18.23
C ARG A 292 8.05 -11.00 -17.48
N PHE A 293 7.12 -11.34 -16.59
CA PHE A 293 6.39 -10.36 -15.79
C PHE A 293 7.34 -9.56 -14.89
N GLY A 294 8.27 -10.21 -14.22
CA GLY A 294 9.25 -9.55 -13.37
C GLY A 294 10.13 -8.55 -14.13
N LYS A 295 10.65 -8.96 -15.31
CA LYS A 295 11.47 -8.07 -16.16
C LYS A 295 10.68 -6.86 -16.64
N ARG A 296 9.46 -7.06 -17.16
CA ARG A 296 8.59 -5.98 -17.61
C ARG A 296 8.19 -5.07 -16.45
N GLY A 297 7.93 -5.68 -15.28
CA GLY A 297 7.63 -4.94 -14.05
C GLY A 297 8.75 -3.97 -13.67
N ARG A 298 10.01 -4.41 -13.68
CA ARG A 298 11.16 -3.56 -13.39
C ARG A 298 11.34 -2.45 -14.43
N GLU A 299 11.26 -2.78 -15.73
CA GLU A 299 11.32 -1.78 -16.81
C GLU A 299 10.30 -0.65 -16.58
N ARG A 300 9.05 -1.03 -16.34
CA ARG A 300 7.97 -0.08 -16.04
C ARG A 300 8.24 0.76 -14.80
N THR A 301 8.70 0.12 -13.71
CA THR A 301 8.98 0.80 -12.44
C THR A 301 10.05 1.88 -12.62
N ILE A 302 11.12 1.57 -13.33
CA ILE A 302 12.21 2.53 -13.62
C ILE A 302 11.70 3.68 -14.50
N ALA A 303 10.91 3.37 -15.52
CA ALA A 303 10.46 4.37 -16.49
C ALA A 303 9.40 5.34 -15.91
N GLU A 304 8.53 4.86 -15.02
CA GLU A 304 7.34 5.62 -14.65
C GLU A 304 7.29 6.08 -13.19
N PHE A 305 7.97 5.39 -12.25
CA PHE A 305 7.80 5.59 -10.82
C PHE A 305 9.07 6.07 -10.09
N GLY A 306 10.01 6.70 -10.80
CA GLY A 306 11.20 7.30 -10.19
C GLY A 306 10.86 8.56 -9.37
N TRP A 307 11.54 8.75 -8.22
CA TRP A 307 11.33 9.92 -7.34
C TRP A 307 11.59 11.27 -8.02
N ASP A 308 12.48 11.34 -9.02
CA ASP A 308 12.77 12.58 -9.76
C ASP A 308 11.52 13.10 -10.50
N LYS A 309 10.72 12.17 -11.06
CA LYS A 309 9.46 12.49 -11.72
C LYS A 309 8.44 13.04 -10.72
N VAL A 310 8.31 12.37 -9.58
CA VAL A 310 7.42 12.81 -8.49
C VAL A 310 7.82 14.19 -7.97
N ALA A 311 9.11 14.41 -7.71
CA ALA A 311 9.63 15.69 -7.25
C ALA A 311 9.35 16.81 -8.26
N THR A 312 9.59 16.54 -9.56
CA THR A 312 9.34 17.52 -10.62
C THR A 312 7.86 17.91 -10.68
N GLN A 313 6.96 16.92 -10.65
CA GLN A 313 5.51 17.17 -10.67
C GLN A 313 5.06 17.96 -9.43
N THR A 314 5.57 17.59 -8.25
CA THR A 314 5.26 18.27 -6.99
C THR A 314 5.74 19.72 -6.98
N ILE A 315 6.97 19.99 -7.45
CA ILE A 315 7.51 21.36 -7.56
C ILE A 315 6.69 22.20 -8.54
N ASN A 316 6.27 21.63 -9.67
CA ASN A 316 5.42 22.33 -10.64
C ASN A 316 4.06 22.68 -10.03
N LEU A 317 3.47 21.77 -9.25
CA LEU A 317 2.24 22.06 -8.51
C LEU A 317 2.45 23.17 -7.48
N TYR A 318 3.54 23.16 -6.72
CA TYR A 318 3.86 24.25 -5.78
C TYR A 318 3.90 25.61 -6.48
N ARG A 319 4.58 25.69 -7.62
CA ARG A 319 4.70 26.91 -8.42
C ARG A 319 3.37 27.43 -8.97
N SER A 320 2.41 26.54 -9.16
CA SER A 320 1.09 26.92 -9.69
C SER A 320 0.16 27.51 -8.62
N VAL A 321 0.45 27.35 -7.35
CA VAL A 321 -0.41 27.80 -6.22
C VAL A 321 0.20 28.95 -5.41
N ILE A 322 1.48 29.29 -5.64
CA ILE A 322 2.15 30.46 -5.09
C ILE A 322 1.99 31.64 -6.04
#